data_ad572ffa694941b24a55dccba05f1379
#
_entry.id   ad572ffa694941b24a55dccba05f1379
#
_cell.length_a   1.000
_cell.length_b   1.000
_cell.length_c   1.000
_cell.angle_alpha   90.00
_cell.angle_beta   90.00
_cell.angle_gamma   90.00
#
_symmetry.space_group_name_H-M   'P 1'
#
loop_
_entity.id
_entity.type
_entity.pdbx_description
1 polymer ?
#
loop_
_entity_poly.entity_id
_entity_poly.type
_entity_poly.pdbx_seq_one_letter_code
_entity_poly.pdbx_strand_id
1 'polypeptide(L)'
;MNDFIINNCSNKLDNNLTHLILKNSNSYQFHIKQDYYNKTPLIQLNSLSNHLGLNNIYVKDESNRFGLDAFKVLGSTYALYEILKKNSKTDVFCTATDGNHGKGVAWAAKKFNKKTVVFVPKDTSINRIKAIKSFNAIVYQLDLNYEETCAYASK
;
A
#
# COMPACT_ATOMS: atom_id res chain seq x y z
N MET A 1 24.39 11.01 21.85
CA MET A 1 22.98 11.33 22.12
C MET A 1 22.16 10.15 21.65
N ASN A 2 21.38 9.55 22.50
CA ASN A 2 20.56 8.40 22.09
C ASN A 2 19.23 8.94 21.57
N ASP A 3 19.12 9.07 20.25
CA ASP A 3 17.92 9.60 19.59
C ASP A 3 16.87 8.50 19.32
N PHE A 4 16.70 7.56 20.25
CA PHE A 4 15.64 6.56 20.15
C PHE A 4 14.71 6.62 21.37
N ILE A 5 13.44 6.47 21.10
CA ILE A 5 12.41 6.38 22.12
C ILE A 5 12.20 4.92 22.46
N ILE A 6 12.48 4.54 23.71
CA ILE A 6 12.08 3.23 24.21
C ILE A 6 10.57 3.28 24.44
N ASN A 7 9.84 2.61 23.59
CA ASN A 7 8.41 2.42 23.83
C ASN A 7 8.21 1.32 24.88
N ASN A 8 8.01 1.74 26.13
CA ASN A 8 7.66 0.84 27.24
C ASN A 8 6.18 0.36 27.16
N CYS A 9 5.56 0.41 26.00
CA CYS A 9 4.23 -0.18 25.82
C CYS A 9 4.27 -1.67 26.06
N SER A 10 4.19 -2.06 27.32
CA SER A 10 3.75 -3.39 27.76
C SER A 10 2.24 -3.58 27.58
N ASN A 11 1.58 -2.68 26.88
CA ASN A 11 0.17 -2.76 26.62
C ASN A 11 -0.07 -4.03 25.82
N LYS A 12 -0.56 -5.05 26.49
CA LYS A 12 -1.26 -6.15 25.84
C LYS A 12 -2.19 -5.50 24.83
N LEU A 13 -1.93 -5.71 23.55
CA LEU A 13 -2.88 -5.37 22.51
C LEU A 13 -4.26 -5.74 23.03
N ASP A 14 -5.20 -4.80 23.05
CA ASP A 14 -6.55 -5.09 23.45
C ASP A 14 -7.01 -6.30 22.64
N ASN A 15 -7.15 -7.44 23.29
CA ASN A 15 -7.50 -8.70 22.63
C ASN A 15 -8.82 -8.56 21.87
N ASN A 16 -9.70 -7.67 22.32
CA ASN A 16 -10.98 -7.39 21.66
C ASN A 16 -10.75 -6.65 20.35
N LEU A 17 -9.87 -5.64 20.32
CA LEU A 17 -9.55 -4.89 19.09
C LEU A 17 -8.79 -5.77 18.09
N THR A 18 -7.82 -6.55 18.56
CA THR A 18 -7.07 -7.50 17.74
C THR A 18 -8.01 -8.56 17.15
N HIS A 19 -8.90 -9.13 17.96
CA HIS A 19 -9.89 -10.10 17.51
C HIS A 19 -10.88 -9.50 16.51
N LEU A 20 -11.32 -8.25 16.72
CA LEU A 20 -12.23 -7.54 15.83
C LEU A 20 -11.58 -7.29 14.46
N ILE A 21 -10.30 -6.86 14.44
CA ILE A 21 -9.54 -6.64 13.20
C ILE A 21 -9.35 -7.96 12.44
N LEU A 22 -8.93 -9.02 13.11
CA LEU A 22 -8.69 -10.32 12.49
C LEU A 22 -9.98 -10.98 12.01
N LYS A 23 -11.04 -10.92 12.79
CA LYS A 23 -12.34 -11.50 12.44
C LYS A 23 -12.99 -10.84 11.22
N ASN A 24 -12.82 -9.53 11.07
CA ASN A 24 -13.43 -8.76 9.99
C ASN A 24 -12.52 -8.63 8.75
N SER A 25 -11.28 -9.09 8.80
CA SER A 25 -10.34 -9.01 7.69
C SER A 25 -10.35 -10.26 6.85
N ASN A 26 -11.11 -10.25 5.76
CA ASN A 26 -11.03 -11.27 4.72
C ASN A 26 -9.88 -11.02 3.72
N SER A 27 -9.06 -9.99 3.94
CA SER A 27 -8.01 -9.57 3.01
C SER A 27 -6.94 -10.65 2.82
N TYR A 28 -6.53 -11.33 3.89
CA TYR A 28 -5.58 -12.43 3.79
C TYR A 28 -6.14 -13.57 2.93
N GLN A 29 -7.38 -14.00 3.19
CA GLN A 29 -8.05 -15.07 2.43
C GLN A 29 -8.28 -14.68 0.98
N PHE A 30 -8.51 -13.41 0.71
CA PHE A 30 -8.58 -12.90 -0.66
C PHE A 30 -7.22 -13.02 -1.35
N HIS A 31 -6.14 -12.54 -0.74
CA HIS A 31 -4.83 -12.50 -1.37
C HIS A 31 -4.24 -13.88 -1.65
N ILE A 32 -4.31 -14.82 -0.70
CA ILE A 32 -3.72 -16.16 -0.87
C ILE A 32 -4.38 -16.98 -1.99
N LYS A 33 -5.57 -16.60 -2.44
CA LYS A 33 -6.30 -17.24 -3.55
C LYS A 33 -5.91 -16.65 -4.92
N GLN A 34 -5.11 -15.58 -4.94
CA GLN A 34 -4.72 -14.96 -6.20
C GLN A 34 -3.49 -15.65 -6.80
N ASP A 35 -3.49 -15.83 -8.11
CA ASP A 35 -2.39 -16.43 -8.88
C ASP A 35 -1.06 -15.66 -8.78
N TYR A 36 -1.13 -14.35 -8.54
CA TYR A 36 0.00 -13.46 -8.38
C TYR A 36 0.51 -13.36 -6.93
N TYR A 37 -0.12 -14.05 -5.97
CA TYR A 37 0.29 -13.97 -4.56
C TYR A 37 1.53 -14.82 -4.30
N ASN A 38 2.55 -14.16 -3.76
CA ASN A 38 3.73 -14.81 -3.23
C ASN A 38 4.01 -14.32 -1.80
N LYS A 39 4.38 -15.26 -0.94
CA LYS A 39 4.80 -14.93 0.42
C LYS A 39 6.16 -14.24 0.36
N THR A 40 6.24 -13.01 0.88
CA THR A 40 7.50 -12.27 0.96
C THR A 40 8.35 -12.74 2.14
N PRO A 41 9.69 -12.62 2.07
CA PRO A 41 10.59 -13.05 3.12
C PRO A 41 10.42 -12.27 4.43
N LEU A 42 10.71 -12.94 5.54
CA LEU A 42 11.03 -12.31 6.83
C LEU A 42 12.50 -12.58 7.11
N ILE A 43 13.33 -11.54 7.05
CA ILE A 43 14.78 -11.63 7.12
C ILE A 43 15.25 -11.22 8.51
N GLN A 44 16.02 -12.08 9.19
CA GLN A 44 16.66 -11.75 10.44
C GLN A 44 18.00 -11.05 10.19
N LEU A 45 18.22 -9.91 10.82
CA LEU A 45 19.40 -9.07 10.66
C LEU A 45 20.35 -9.28 11.85
N ASN A 46 21.03 -10.43 11.92
CA ASN A 46 21.87 -10.82 13.05
C ASN A 46 23.01 -9.83 13.31
N SER A 47 23.73 -9.41 12.27
CA SER A 47 24.84 -8.46 12.40
C SER A 47 24.38 -7.12 12.97
N LEU A 48 23.23 -6.61 12.52
CA LEU A 48 22.67 -5.35 13.02
C LEU A 48 22.17 -5.51 14.46
N SER A 49 21.53 -6.64 14.78
CA SER A 49 21.09 -6.95 16.16
C SER A 49 22.27 -6.94 17.13
N ASN A 50 23.36 -7.62 16.78
CA ASN A 50 24.56 -7.67 17.60
C ASN A 50 25.23 -6.30 17.77
N HIS A 51 25.31 -5.53 16.66
CA HIS A 51 25.92 -4.18 16.68
C HIS A 51 25.13 -3.22 17.59
N LEU A 52 23.81 -3.34 17.63
CA LEU A 52 22.91 -2.49 18.44
C LEU A 52 22.62 -3.03 19.84
N GLY A 53 23.15 -4.22 20.19
CA GLY A 53 22.86 -4.85 21.48
C GLY A 53 21.40 -5.28 21.66
N LEU A 54 20.70 -5.58 20.55
CA LEU A 54 19.31 -6.03 20.56
C LEU A 54 19.24 -7.56 20.38
N ASN A 55 18.20 -8.18 20.95
CA ASN A 55 18.03 -9.64 20.81
C ASN A 55 17.82 -10.03 19.33
N ASN A 56 16.86 -9.41 18.68
CA ASN A 56 16.55 -9.71 17.27
C ASN A 56 16.00 -8.48 16.55
N ILE A 57 16.41 -8.33 15.30
CA ILE A 57 15.83 -7.38 14.35
C ILE A 57 15.36 -8.18 13.13
N TYR A 58 14.14 -7.98 12.73
CA TYR A 58 13.55 -8.60 11.56
C TYR A 58 13.09 -7.56 10.55
N VAL A 59 13.32 -7.83 9.26
CA VAL A 59 12.78 -7.04 8.15
C VAL A 59 11.80 -7.90 7.37
N LYS A 60 10.57 -7.41 7.25
CA LYS A 60 9.59 -7.96 6.29
C LYS A 60 9.89 -7.34 4.93
N ASP A 61 10.50 -8.12 4.05
CA ASP A 61 10.95 -7.63 2.75
C ASP A 61 9.82 -7.60 1.73
N GLU A 62 9.26 -6.42 1.51
CA GLU A 62 8.20 -6.17 0.54
C GLU A 62 8.70 -5.63 -0.81
N SER A 63 10.02 -5.68 -1.06
CA SER A 63 10.64 -5.16 -2.31
C SER A 63 10.16 -5.87 -3.57
N ASN A 64 9.65 -7.10 -3.44
CA ASN A 64 9.11 -7.88 -4.56
C ASN A 64 7.60 -8.16 -4.46
N ARG A 65 6.87 -7.37 -3.67
CA ARG A 65 5.41 -7.55 -3.56
C ARG A 65 4.72 -7.31 -4.90
N PHE A 66 4.27 -8.38 -5.55
CA PHE A 66 3.60 -8.38 -6.86
C PHE A 66 4.41 -7.68 -7.97
N GLY A 67 5.74 -7.60 -7.81
CA GLY A 67 6.63 -6.89 -8.73
C GLY A 67 6.54 -5.36 -8.67
N LEU A 68 6.02 -4.79 -7.57
CA LEU A 68 5.79 -3.34 -7.46
C LEU A 68 6.71 -2.62 -6.48
N ASP A 69 7.61 -3.30 -5.82
CA ASP A 69 8.52 -2.71 -4.82
C ASP A 69 7.80 -1.97 -3.67
N ALA A 70 6.54 -2.33 -3.39
CA ALA A 70 5.72 -1.66 -2.38
C ALA A 70 4.57 -2.53 -1.88
N PHE A 71 4.35 -2.56 -0.57
CA PHE A 71 3.26 -3.30 0.06
C PHE A 71 1.87 -2.67 -0.13
N LYS A 72 1.79 -1.38 -0.50
CA LYS A 72 0.51 -0.65 -0.64
C LYS A 72 -0.45 -1.28 -1.65
N VAL A 73 0.07 -2.07 -2.58
CA VAL A 73 -0.76 -2.82 -3.53
C VAL A 73 -1.70 -3.83 -2.86
N LEU A 74 -1.34 -4.38 -1.69
CA LEU A 74 -2.22 -5.28 -0.95
C LEU A 74 -3.54 -4.59 -0.57
N GLY A 75 -3.44 -3.44 0.11
CA GLY A 75 -4.61 -2.67 0.50
C GLY A 75 -5.43 -2.18 -0.69
N SER A 76 -4.75 -1.65 -1.71
CA SER A 76 -5.42 -1.17 -2.93
C SER A 76 -6.22 -2.28 -3.62
N THR A 77 -5.61 -3.45 -3.81
CA THR A 77 -6.26 -4.56 -4.52
C THR A 77 -7.49 -5.07 -3.77
N TYR A 78 -7.37 -5.22 -2.44
CA TYR A 78 -8.50 -5.68 -1.64
C TYR A 78 -9.62 -4.63 -1.58
N ALA A 79 -9.29 -3.35 -1.46
CA ALA A 79 -10.28 -2.26 -1.45
C ALA A 79 -11.07 -2.19 -2.78
N LEU A 80 -10.37 -2.28 -3.92
CA LEU A 80 -11.04 -2.31 -5.22
C LEU A 80 -11.93 -3.55 -5.38
N TYR A 81 -11.46 -4.71 -4.93
CA TYR A 81 -12.26 -5.93 -4.92
C TYR A 81 -13.57 -5.75 -4.12
N GLU A 82 -13.51 -5.20 -2.91
CA GLU A 82 -14.70 -4.97 -2.09
C GLU A 82 -15.66 -3.94 -2.72
N ILE A 83 -15.15 -2.90 -3.39
CA ILE A 83 -15.97 -1.95 -4.13
C ILE A 83 -16.68 -2.64 -5.30
N LEU A 84 -15.96 -3.43 -6.09
CA LEU A 84 -16.51 -4.15 -7.25
C LEU A 84 -17.53 -5.22 -6.84
N LYS A 85 -17.34 -5.83 -5.68
CA LYS A 85 -18.30 -6.77 -5.10
C LYS A 85 -19.62 -6.09 -4.75
N LYS A 86 -19.58 -4.85 -4.27
CA LYS A 86 -20.78 -4.04 -3.97
C LYS A 86 -21.39 -3.43 -5.22
N ASN A 87 -20.58 -2.99 -6.16
CA ASN A 87 -21.01 -2.37 -7.41
C ASN A 87 -20.11 -2.80 -8.58
N SER A 88 -20.52 -3.86 -9.25
CA SER A 88 -19.78 -4.41 -10.41
C SER A 88 -19.74 -3.48 -11.63
N LYS A 89 -20.61 -2.46 -11.68
CA LYS A 89 -20.67 -1.46 -12.76
C LYS A 89 -19.61 -0.35 -12.61
N THR A 90 -18.85 -0.31 -11.50
CA THR A 90 -17.75 0.64 -11.35
C THR A 90 -16.69 0.41 -12.41
N ASP A 91 -16.44 1.39 -13.27
CA ASP A 91 -15.49 1.27 -14.39
C ASP A 91 -14.24 2.11 -14.20
N VAL A 92 -14.28 3.14 -13.35
CA VAL A 92 -13.17 4.05 -13.13
C VAL A 92 -12.90 4.17 -11.64
N PHE A 93 -11.65 4.02 -11.26
CA PHE A 93 -11.17 4.31 -9.92
C PHE A 93 -10.32 5.57 -9.94
N CYS A 94 -10.53 6.43 -8.95
CA CYS A 94 -9.80 7.68 -8.79
C CYS A 94 -9.02 7.70 -7.48
N THR A 95 -7.83 8.30 -7.49
CA THR A 95 -7.05 8.51 -6.27
C THR A 95 -6.11 9.69 -6.40
N ALA A 96 -5.76 10.30 -5.25
CA ALA A 96 -4.63 11.22 -5.14
C ALA A 96 -3.44 10.51 -4.50
N THR A 97 -2.23 10.82 -4.94
CA THR A 97 -1.00 10.19 -4.43
C THR A 97 0.24 10.99 -4.79
N ASP A 98 1.29 10.78 -4.03
CA ASP A 98 2.66 11.19 -4.36
C ASP A 98 3.54 10.04 -4.87
N GLY A 99 3.00 8.79 -4.99
CA GLY A 99 3.81 7.66 -5.45
C GLY A 99 3.17 6.27 -5.32
N ASN A 100 3.66 5.47 -4.36
CA ASN A 100 3.38 4.03 -4.28
C ASN A 100 1.90 3.66 -4.10
N HIS A 101 1.09 4.53 -3.50
CA HIS A 101 -0.34 4.26 -3.38
C HIS A 101 -1.01 4.29 -4.76
N GLY A 102 -0.77 5.32 -5.56
CA GLY A 102 -1.31 5.40 -6.92
C GLY A 102 -0.80 4.29 -7.84
N LYS A 103 0.48 3.90 -7.71
CA LYS A 103 1.04 2.73 -8.39
C LYS A 103 0.25 1.46 -8.04
N GLY A 104 -0.07 1.26 -6.74
CA GLY A 104 -0.86 0.12 -6.27
C GLY A 104 -2.30 0.13 -6.77
N VAL A 105 -2.96 1.29 -6.77
CA VAL A 105 -4.35 1.45 -7.29
C VAL A 105 -4.39 1.19 -8.80
N ALA A 106 -3.44 1.76 -9.55
CA ALA A 106 -3.36 1.57 -11.01
C ALA A 106 -3.12 0.10 -11.38
N TRP A 107 -2.21 -0.57 -10.69
CA TRP A 107 -1.97 -2.00 -10.87
C TRP A 107 -3.21 -2.83 -10.57
N ALA A 108 -3.87 -2.57 -9.44
CA ALA A 108 -5.08 -3.28 -9.04
C ALA A 108 -6.24 -3.08 -10.03
N ALA A 109 -6.49 -1.86 -10.48
CA ALA A 109 -7.51 -1.57 -11.48
C ALA A 109 -7.23 -2.29 -12.79
N LYS A 110 -5.97 -2.29 -13.26
CA LYS A 110 -5.55 -3.04 -14.45
C LYS A 110 -5.83 -4.54 -14.31
N LYS A 111 -5.59 -5.14 -13.12
CA LYS A 111 -5.91 -6.55 -12.85
C LYS A 111 -7.41 -6.85 -12.92
N PHE A 112 -8.25 -5.90 -12.55
CA PHE A 112 -9.71 -6.01 -12.65
C PHE A 112 -10.29 -5.51 -13.98
N ASN A 113 -9.44 -5.22 -14.99
CA ASN A 113 -9.85 -4.64 -16.28
C ASN A 113 -10.64 -3.33 -16.12
N LYS A 114 -10.22 -2.48 -15.18
CA LYS A 114 -10.84 -1.20 -14.88
C LYS A 114 -9.90 -0.03 -15.20
N LYS A 115 -10.46 1.15 -15.43
CA LYS A 115 -9.71 2.38 -15.68
C LYS A 115 -9.27 3.02 -14.36
N THR A 116 -8.18 3.77 -14.42
CA THR A 116 -7.68 4.52 -13.25
C THR A 116 -7.33 5.94 -13.66
N VAL A 117 -7.76 6.88 -12.85
CA VAL A 117 -7.34 8.29 -12.88
C VAL A 117 -6.57 8.57 -11.58
N VAL A 118 -5.38 9.14 -11.73
CA VAL A 118 -4.51 9.44 -10.60
C VAL A 118 -4.13 10.91 -10.64
N PHE A 119 -4.43 11.62 -9.57
CA PHE A 119 -3.98 12.99 -9.37
C PHE A 119 -2.71 12.99 -8.53
N VAL A 120 -1.71 13.75 -8.96
CA VAL A 120 -0.44 13.89 -8.25
C VAL A 120 -0.10 15.35 -8.03
N PRO A 121 0.53 15.71 -6.88
CA PRO A 121 0.98 17.08 -6.61
C PRO A 121 2.08 17.51 -7.58
N LYS A 122 2.32 18.83 -7.63
CA LYS A 122 3.32 19.46 -8.50
C LYS A 122 4.72 18.90 -8.36
N ASP A 123 5.11 18.57 -7.13
CA ASP A 123 6.47 18.10 -6.81
C ASP A 123 6.69 16.61 -7.06
N THR A 124 5.69 15.91 -7.61
CA THR A 124 5.82 14.48 -7.92
C THR A 124 6.80 14.26 -9.06
N SER A 125 7.86 13.48 -8.80
CA SER A 125 8.90 13.23 -9.78
C SER A 125 8.38 12.51 -11.02
N ILE A 126 8.97 12.81 -12.17
CA ILE A 126 8.61 12.18 -13.44
C ILE A 126 8.73 10.65 -13.42
N ASN A 127 9.68 10.10 -12.66
CA ASN A 127 9.86 8.66 -12.52
C ASN A 127 8.66 8.01 -11.81
N ARG A 128 8.12 8.65 -10.77
CA ARG A 128 6.90 8.18 -10.08
C ARG A 128 5.69 8.24 -11.01
N ILE A 129 5.54 9.33 -11.78
CA ILE A 129 4.48 9.47 -12.77
C ILE A 129 4.58 8.37 -13.84
N LYS A 130 5.77 8.13 -14.40
CA LYS A 130 6.01 7.05 -15.37
C LYS A 130 5.66 5.68 -14.79
N ALA A 131 6.04 5.40 -13.53
CA ALA A 131 5.73 4.15 -12.86
C ALA A 131 4.22 3.93 -12.67
N ILE A 132 3.44 4.97 -12.42
CA ILE A 132 1.98 4.89 -12.35
C ILE A 132 1.38 4.66 -13.74
N LYS A 133 1.83 5.43 -14.74
CA LYS A 133 1.37 5.32 -16.15
C LYS A 133 1.65 3.95 -16.78
N SER A 134 2.67 3.21 -16.33
CA SER A 134 2.99 1.87 -16.84
C SER A 134 1.86 0.84 -16.59
N PHE A 135 0.93 1.16 -15.72
CA PHE A 135 -0.28 0.35 -15.47
C PHE A 135 -1.53 0.90 -16.16
N ASN A 136 -1.35 1.68 -17.24
CA ASN A 136 -2.42 2.27 -18.06
C ASN A 136 -3.28 3.31 -17.31
N ALA A 137 -2.76 3.90 -16.23
CA ALA A 137 -3.44 4.98 -15.54
C ALA A 137 -3.32 6.31 -16.28
N ILE A 138 -4.39 7.08 -16.27
CA ILE A 138 -4.37 8.49 -16.67
C ILE A 138 -3.86 9.27 -15.45
N VAL A 139 -2.79 10.04 -15.63
CA VAL A 139 -2.19 10.80 -14.53
C VAL A 139 -2.25 12.29 -14.83
N TYR A 140 -2.85 13.03 -13.91
CA TYR A 140 -2.88 14.49 -13.91
C TYR A 140 -1.95 15.03 -12.82
N GLN A 141 -0.94 15.78 -13.21
CA GLN A 141 -0.11 16.54 -12.27
C GLN A 141 -0.73 17.91 -12.08
N LEU A 142 -1.09 18.23 -10.84
CA LEU A 142 -1.75 19.48 -10.50
C LEU A 142 -0.75 20.45 -9.87
N ASP A 143 -0.91 21.74 -10.12
CA ASP A 143 -0.11 22.78 -9.42
C ASP A 143 -0.67 23.02 -8.00
N LEU A 144 -0.74 21.95 -7.21
CA LEU A 144 -1.28 21.88 -5.85
C LEU A 144 -0.30 21.11 -4.97
N ASN A 145 -0.36 21.34 -3.66
CA ASN A 145 0.30 20.48 -2.68
C ASN A 145 -0.46 19.15 -2.50
N TYR A 146 0.03 18.26 -1.64
CA TYR A 146 -0.56 16.94 -1.44
C TYR A 146 -2.00 17.00 -0.89
N GLU A 147 -2.24 17.82 0.16
CA GLU A 147 -3.55 17.95 0.82
C GLU A 147 -4.60 18.54 -0.13
N GLU A 148 -4.22 19.58 -0.85
CA GLU A 148 -5.07 20.20 -1.88
C GLU A 148 -5.38 19.22 -3.02
N THR A 149 -4.41 18.41 -3.44
CA THR A 149 -4.62 17.36 -4.46
C THR A 149 -5.59 16.30 -3.97
N CYS A 150 -5.51 15.88 -2.71
CA CYS A 150 -6.48 14.96 -2.10
C CYS A 150 -7.88 15.58 -2.05
N ALA A 151 -7.99 16.84 -1.65
CA ALA A 151 -9.27 17.56 -1.63
C ALA A 151 -9.87 17.74 -3.04
N TYR A 152 -9.02 17.95 -4.05
CA TYR A 152 -9.45 18.01 -5.45
C TYR A 152 -9.99 16.67 -5.95
N ALA A 153 -9.30 15.58 -5.65
CA ALA A 153 -9.68 14.23 -6.09
C ALA A 153 -10.96 13.69 -5.42
N SER A 154 -11.40 14.29 -4.31
CA SER A 154 -12.60 13.89 -3.58
C SER A 154 -13.87 14.63 -3.99
N LYS A 155 -13.78 15.59 -4.90
CA LYS A 155 -14.91 16.30 -5.52
C LYS A 155 -15.44 15.55 -6.74
#